data_4d8ff18a5b12490e7d054ce9a56d3159
#
_entry.id   4d8ff18a5b12490e7d054ce9a56d3159
#
_cell.length_a   1.000
_cell.length_b   1.000
_cell.length_c   1.000
_cell.angle_alpha   90.00
_cell.angle_beta   90.00
_cell.angle_gamma   90.00
#
_symmetry.space_group_name_H-M   'P 1'
#
loop_
_entity.id
_entity.type
_entity.pdbx_description
1 polymer ?
#
loop_
_entity_poly.entity_id
_entity_poly.type
_entity_poly.pdbx_seq_one_letter_code
_entity_poly.pdbx_strand_id
1 'polypeptide(L)'
;KEYRRQRQMCIRDRIRTRDLLGLDTQIVGVVSSAADAFARSLEAGQIVTTETADTFADGMACRIPQPEAFEIIRAGAARIVRVSDEEIARAMRIYHEDTHNTAEGAGAAGLAALYQERERQRGRRVGVILSGANIDRQQYARVLAEG
;
A
#
# COMPACT_ATOMS: atom_id res chain seq x y z
N LYS A 1 -10.74 11.49 9.37
CA LYS A 1 -11.07 10.06 9.63
C LYS A 1 -11.65 9.33 8.41
N GLU A 2 -12.31 9.99 7.47
CA GLU A 2 -12.86 9.37 6.25
C GLU A 2 -11.77 9.05 5.22
N TYR A 3 -10.73 9.84 5.13
CA TYR A 3 -9.62 9.67 4.18
C TYR A 3 -8.88 8.33 4.37
N ARG A 4 -8.75 7.82 5.59
CA ARG A 4 -8.12 6.53 5.91
C ARG A 4 -8.91 5.31 5.41
N ARG A 5 -10.21 5.46 5.13
CA ARG A 5 -11.05 4.40 4.56
C ARG A 5 -10.80 4.18 3.07
N GLN A 6 -10.35 5.21 2.35
CA GLN A 6 -10.23 5.18 0.87
C GLN A 6 -9.25 4.12 0.36
N ARG A 7 -8.17 3.79 1.08
CA ARG A 7 -7.18 2.84 0.57
C ARG A 7 -7.60 1.38 0.65
N GLN A 8 -8.30 1.00 1.69
CA GLN A 8 -8.95 -0.32 1.73
C GLN A 8 -9.99 -0.42 0.60
N MET A 9 -10.68 0.68 0.31
CA MET A 9 -11.58 0.78 -0.83
C MET A 9 -10.85 0.59 -2.16
N CYS A 10 -9.66 1.15 -2.34
CA CYS A 10 -8.90 1.00 -3.59
C CYS A 10 -8.52 -0.46 -3.90
N ILE A 11 -8.10 -1.26 -2.91
CA ILE A 11 -7.79 -2.68 -3.10
C ILE A 11 -9.08 -3.46 -3.41
N ARG A 12 -10.13 -3.23 -2.61
CA ARG A 12 -11.45 -3.82 -2.80
C ARG A 12 -12.01 -3.57 -4.21
N ASP A 13 -11.95 -2.32 -4.66
CA ASP A 13 -12.52 -1.92 -5.94
C ASP A 13 -11.76 -2.54 -7.12
N ARG A 14 -10.43 -2.68 -7.01
CA ARG A 14 -9.63 -3.40 -8.00
C ARG A 14 -9.95 -4.88 -8.06
N ILE A 15 -10.15 -5.53 -6.92
CA ILE A 15 -10.59 -6.92 -6.87
C ILE A 15 -11.95 -7.07 -7.56
N ARG A 16 -12.92 -6.23 -7.20
CA ARG A 16 -14.26 -6.25 -7.82
C ARG A 16 -14.19 -5.99 -9.33
N THR A 17 -13.39 -5.02 -9.77
CA THR A 17 -13.24 -4.70 -11.20
C THR A 17 -12.60 -5.86 -11.95
N ARG A 18 -11.53 -6.47 -11.40
CA ARG A 18 -10.91 -7.66 -11.98
C ARG A 18 -11.94 -8.79 -12.16
N ASP A 19 -12.73 -9.06 -11.12
CA ASP A 19 -13.71 -10.15 -11.11
C ASP A 19 -14.85 -9.87 -12.10
N LEU A 20 -15.35 -8.63 -12.14
CA LEU A 20 -16.38 -8.22 -13.11
C LEU A 20 -15.93 -8.32 -14.57
N LEU A 21 -14.64 -8.08 -14.82
CA LEU A 21 -14.06 -8.16 -16.17
C LEU A 21 -13.53 -9.55 -16.51
N GLY A 22 -13.61 -10.52 -15.60
CA GLY A 22 -13.08 -11.88 -15.79
C GLY A 22 -11.56 -11.93 -16.03
N LEU A 23 -10.78 -11.04 -15.38
CA LEU A 23 -9.34 -10.95 -15.59
C LEU A 23 -8.58 -11.85 -14.60
N ASP A 24 -7.49 -12.47 -15.07
CA ASP A 24 -6.56 -13.28 -14.25
C ASP A 24 -5.51 -12.46 -13.48
N THR A 25 -5.67 -11.14 -13.45
CA THR A 25 -4.71 -10.23 -12.81
C THR A 25 -4.64 -10.48 -11.30
N GLN A 26 -3.46 -10.76 -10.78
CA GLN A 26 -3.23 -10.89 -9.35
C GLN A 26 -3.25 -9.51 -8.69
N ILE A 27 -4.11 -9.30 -7.71
CA ILE A 27 -4.14 -8.10 -6.89
C ILE A 27 -3.31 -8.34 -5.63
N VAL A 28 -2.29 -7.51 -5.43
CA VAL A 28 -1.42 -7.54 -4.25
C VAL A 28 -1.72 -6.30 -3.41
N GLY A 29 -2.08 -6.50 -2.16
CA GLY A 29 -2.24 -5.41 -1.20
C GLY A 29 -0.89 -5.06 -0.57
N VAL A 30 -0.74 -3.80 -0.16
CA VAL A 30 0.46 -3.31 0.53
C VAL A 30 0.06 -2.59 1.80
N VAL A 31 0.72 -2.90 2.90
CA VAL A 31 0.57 -2.23 4.20
C VAL A 31 1.93 -1.79 4.73
N SER A 32 1.95 -0.75 5.58
CA SER A 32 3.16 -0.44 6.35
C SER A 32 3.40 -1.50 7.43
N SER A 33 4.64 -1.90 7.64
CA SER A 33 5.01 -2.81 8.75
C SER A 33 4.69 -2.21 10.13
N ALA A 34 4.64 -0.88 10.24
CA ALA A 34 4.26 -0.15 11.44
C ALA A 34 2.73 0.06 11.59
N ALA A 35 1.94 -0.36 10.58
CA ALA A 35 0.47 -0.25 10.56
C ALA A 35 -0.16 -1.49 9.91
N ASP A 36 0.19 -2.68 10.39
CA ASP A 36 -0.07 -3.96 9.72
C ASP A 36 -1.34 -4.70 10.20
N ALA A 37 -2.26 -4.01 10.87
CA ALA A 37 -3.52 -4.59 11.39
C ALA A 37 -4.27 -5.41 10.32
N PHE A 38 -4.24 -4.95 9.07
CA PHE A 38 -4.91 -5.65 7.97
C PHE A 38 -4.21 -6.97 7.61
N ALA A 39 -2.89 -6.98 7.56
CA ALA A 39 -2.11 -8.20 7.29
C ALA A 39 -2.29 -9.24 8.41
N ARG A 40 -2.22 -8.79 9.68
CA ARG A 40 -2.50 -9.66 10.84
C ARG A 40 -3.91 -10.24 10.81
N SER A 41 -4.89 -9.44 10.38
CA SER A 41 -6.27 -9.90 10.26
C SER A 41 -6.42 -11.01 9.23
N LEU A 42 -5.72 -10.91 8.10
CA LEU A 42 -5.75 -11.97 7.08
C LEU A 42 -5.05 -13.25 7.56
N GLU A 43 -3.93 -13.12 8.25
CA GLU A 43 -3.21 -14.25 8.84
C GLU A 43 -4.05 -14.97 9.91
N ALA A 44 -4.78 -14.20 10.71
CA ALA A 44 -5.66 -14.73 11.76
C ALA A 44 -7.02 -15.24 11.24
N GLY A 45 -7.38 -14.94 9.99
CA GLY A 45 -8.69 -15.25 9.42
C GLY A 45 -9.86 -14.45 10.01
N GLN A 46 -9.58 -13.48 10.87
CA GLN A 46 -10.55 -12.60 11.55
C GLN A 46 -9.97 -11.20 11.75
N ILE A 47 -10.83 -10.22 12.00
CA ILE A 47 -10.39 -8.85 12.23
C ILE A 47 -9.58 -8.76 13.53
N VAL A 48 -8.33 -8.32 13.38
CA VAL A 48 -7.40 -8.00 14.46
C VAL A 48 -7.18 -6.48 14.48
N THR A 49 -7.29 -5.87 15.64
CA THR A 49 -6.99 -4.46 15.84
C THR A 49 -5.60 -4.28 16.44
N THR A 50 -4.95 -3.16 16.14
CA THR A 50 -3.67 -2.78 16.75
C THR A 50 -3.84 -1.52 17.60
N GLU A 51 -3.02 -1.38 18.64
CA GLU A 51 -3.03 -0.20 19.50
C GLU A 51 -2.47 1.02 18.79
N THR A 52 -1.48 0.81 17.92
CA THR A 52 -0.79 1.87 17.18
C THR A 52 -0.84 1.63 15.67
N ALA A 53 -0.61 2.67 14.90
CA ALA A 53 -0.34 2.65 13.48
C ALA A 53 0.62 3.80 13.20
N ASP A 54 1.86 3.64 13.68
CA ASP A 54 2.88 4.69 13.70
C ASP A 54 3.74 4.64 12.45
N THR A 55 3.20 5.16 11.36
CA THR A 55 3.88 5.31 10.07
C THR A 55 3.72 6.73 9.56
N PHE A 56 4.76 7.27 8.94
CA PHE A 56 4.66 8.57 8.28
C PHE A 56 3.77 8.52 7.02
N ALA A 57 3.53 7.35 6.47
CA ALA A 57 2.61 7.13 5.36
C ALA A 57 1.14 7.18 5.85
N ASP A 58 0.67 8.35 6.25
CA ASP A 58 -0.61 8.59 6.96
C ASP A 58 -1.81 7.89 6.28
N GLY A 59 -1.85 7.87 4.94
CA GLY A 59 -2.89 7.15 4.20
C GLY A 59 -2.93 5.64 4.44
N MET A 60 -1.89 5.03 5.02
CA MET A 60 -1.80 3.61 5.37
C MET A 60 -2.00 3.35 6.85
N ALA A 61 -2.08 4.37 7.70
CA ALA A 61 -2.20 4.26 9.15
C ALA A 61 -3.59 3.70 9.56
N CYS A 62 -3.79 2.41 9.39
CA CYS A 62 -5.03 1.72 9.69
C CYS A 62 -4.85 0.80 10.90
N ARG A 63 -5.61 1.07 11.99
CA ARG A 63 -5.64 0.27 13.21
C ARG A 63 -6.75 -0.78 13.21
N ILE A 64 -7.85 -0.50 12.51
CA ILE A 64 -9.06 -1.32 12.53
C ILE A 64 -9.49 -1.57 11.08
N PRO A 65 -9.32 -2.79 10.54
CA PRO A 65 -9.84 -3.15 9.23
C PRO A 65 -11.37 -3.01 9.18
N GLN A 66 -11.88 -2.53 8.06
CA GLN A 66 -13.33 -2.47 7.86
C GLN A 66 -13.86 -3.86 7.47
N PRO A 67 -14.94 -4.37 8.10
CA PRO A 67 -15.43 -5.74 7.88
C PRO A 67 -15.72 -6.05 6.41
N GLU A 68 -16.42 -5.18 5.71
CA GLU A 68 -16.75 -5.39 4.30
C GLU A 68 -15.48 -5.45 3.42
N ALA A 69 -14.53 -4.56 3.63
CA ALA A 69 -13.27 -4.55 2.89
C ALA A 69 -12.43 -5.79 3.23
N PHE A 70 -12.42 -6.22 4.48
CA PHE A 70 -11.73 -7.42 4.93
C PHE A 70 -12.18 -8.66 4.18
N GLU A 71 -13.49 -8.91 4.10
CA GLU A 71 -14.02 -10.10 3.42
C GLU A 71 -13.67 -10.12 1.92
N ILE A 72 -13.80 -8.98 1.23
CA ILE A 72 -13.49 -8.90 -0.20
C ILE A 72 -11.99 -9.10 -0.45
N ILE A 73 -11.15 -8.47 0.37
CA ILE A 73 -9.70 -8.57 0.20
C ILE A 73 -9.20 -9.97 0.58
N ARG A 74 -9.76 -10.57 1.64
CA ARG A 74 -9.46 -11.94 2.04
C ARG A 74 -9.77 -12.95 0.92
N ALA A 75 -10.87 -12.75 0.21
CA ALA A 75 -11.27 -13.63 -0.88
C ALA A 75 -10.50 -13.38 -2.19
N GLY A 76 -10.11 -12.12 -2.45
CA GLY A 76 -9.67 -11.72 -3.79
C GLY A 76 -8.21 -11.26 -3.91
N ALA A 77 -7.53 -10.92 -2.82
CA ALA A 77 -6.11 -10.56 -2.88
C ALA A 77 -5.23 -11.83 -2.96
N ALA A 78 -4.22 -11.79 -3.83
CA ALA A 78 -3.26 -12.87 -3.93
C ALA A 78 -2.36 -12.97 -2.69
N ARG A 79 -2.03 -11.83 -2.08
CA ARG A 79 -1.28 -11.68 -0.82
C ARG A 79 -1.28 -10.23 -0.35
N ILE A 80 -0.75 -10.02 0.85
CA ILE A 80 -0.42 -8.69 1.40
C ILE A 80 1.09 -8.63 1.64
N VAL A 81 1.71 -7.54 1.19
CA VAL A 81 3.13 -7.24 1.41
C VAL A 81 3.25 -6.17 2.48
N ARG A 82 4.14 -6.38 3.43
CA ARG A 82 4.53 -5.37 4.43
C ARG A 82 5.77 -4.64 3.95
N VAL A 83 5.72 -3.33 3.92
CA VAL A 83 6.86 -2.46 3.59
C VAL A 83 7.20 -1.56 4.77
N SER A 84 8.49 -1.31 4.99
CA SER A 84 8.92 -0.38 6.03
C SER A 84 8.77 1.08 5.57
N ASP A 85 8.82 2.00 6.53
CA ASP A 85 8.81 3.42 6.24
C ASP A 85 10.06 3.84 5.44
N GLU A 86 11.20 3.19 5.67
CA GLU A 86 12.43 3.40 4.90
C GLU A 86 12.28 2.96 3.43
N GLU A 87 11.69 1.79 3.18
CA GLU A 87 11.39 1.32 1.82
C GLU A 87 10.42 2.26 1.10
N ILE A 88 9.42 2.78 1.82
CA ILE A 88 8.48 3.78 1.30
C ILE A 88 9.22 5.08 0.96
N ALA A 89 10.07 5.59 1.85
CA ALA A 89 10.86 6.80 1.60
C ALA A 89 11.77 6.65 0.39
N ARG A 90 12.43 5.50 0.24
CA ARG A 90 13.21 5.18 -0.95
C ARG A 90 12.36 5.20 -2.23
N ALA A 91 11.19 4.61 -2.20
CA ALA A 91 10.29 4.60 -3.35
C ALA A 91 9.80 6.02 -3.73
N MET A 92 9.62 6.91 -2.74
CA MET A 92 9.29 8.32 -2.99
C MET A 92 10.43 9.04 -3.72
N ARG A 93 11.69 8.80 -3.32
CA ARG A 93 12.88 9.36 -4.01
C ARG A 93 12.96 8.88 -5.46
N ILE A 94 12.77 7.58 -5.70
CA ILE A 94 12.76 7.01 -7.06
C ILE A 94 11.68 7.66 -7.93
N TYR A 95 10.46 7.85 -7.41
CA TYR A 95 9.43 8.57 -8.15
C TYR A 95 9.84 10.00 -8.50
N HIS A 96 10.50 10.69 -7.56
CA HIS A 96 10.97 12.05 -7.80
C HIS A 96 12.09 12.10 -8.84
N GLU A 97 13.11 11.25 -8.71
CA GLU A 97 14.32 11.25 -9.54
C GLU A 97 14.06 10.71 -10.94
N ASP A 98 13.41 9.55 -11.06
CA ASP A 98 13.29 8.85 -12.33
C ASP A 98 12.07 9.28 -13.15
N THR A 99 11.02 9.75 -12.48
CA THR A 99 9.75 10.07 -13.17
C THR A 99 9.28 11.51 -12.97
N HIS A 100 10.00 12.31 -12.15
CA HIS A 100 9.65 13.68 -11.78
C HIS A 100 8.24 13.83 -11.19
N ASN A 101 7.75 12.78 -10.53
CA ASN A 101 6.46 12.79 -9.85
C ASN A 101 6.64 12.96 -8.35
N THR A 102 5.81 13.82 -7.76
CA THR A 102 5.64 13.87 -6.31
C THR A 102 4.76 12.72 -5.88
N ALA A 103 5.21 11.95 -4.90
CA ALA A 103 4.44 10.89 -4.28
C ALA A 103 4.33 11.14 -2.77
N GLU A 104 3.15 10.98 -2.20
CA GLU A 104 3.02 10.82 -0.74
C GLU A 104 3.44 9.41 -0.32
N GLY A 105 3.77 9.20 0.97
CA GLY A 105 4.25 7.90 1.45
C GLY A 105 3.36 6.73 1.05
N ALA A 106 2.07 6.88 1.26
CA ALA A 106 1.13 5.84 0.88
C ALA A 106 0.97 5.68 -0.65
N GLY A 107 1.22 6.74 -1.46
CA GLY A 107 1.26 6.68 -2.93
C GLY A 107 2.48 5.90 -3.44
N ALA A 108 3.58 5.93 -2.71
CA ALA A 108 4.82 5.26 -3.06
C ALA A 108 4.89 3.78 -2.60
N ALA A 109 4.04 3.36 -1.67
CA ALA A 109 4.11 2.03 -1.06
C ALA A 109 4.02 0.88 -2.08
N GLY A 110 3.25 1.05 -3.18
CA GLY A 110 3.18 0.06 -4.25
C GLY A 110 4.52 -0.17 -4.94
N LEU A 111 5.30 0.89 -5.16
CA LEU A 111 6.64 0.80 -5.73
C LEU A 111 7.62 0.18 -4.73
N ALA A 112 7.53 0.51 -3.44
CA ALA A 112 8.33 -0.12 -2.39
C ALA A 112 8.13 -1.64 -2.38
N ALA A 113 6.88 -2.12 -2.43
CA ALA A 113 6.57 -3.55 -2.49
C ALA A 113 7.11 -4.21 -3.77
N LEU A 114 7.05 -3.52 -4.91
CA LEU A 114 7.63 -4.03 -6.17
C LEU A 114 9.15 -4.19 -6.05
N TYR A 115 9.85 -3.24 -5.46
CA TYR A 115 11.30 -3.33 -5.22
C TYR A 115 11.65 -4.47 -4.27
N GLN A 116 10.90 -4.65 -3.19
CA GLN A 116 11.08 -5.75 -2.25
C GLN A 116 10.91 -7.12 -2.93
N GLU A 117 9.93 -7.24 -3.82
CA GLU A 117 9.63 -8.49 -4.54
C GLU A 117 10.22 -8.56 -5.95
N ARG A 118 11.17 -7.70 -6.33
CA ARG A 118 11.67 -7.56 -7.71
C ARG A 118 12.08 -8.89 -8.37
N GLU A 119 12.72 -9.77 -7.63
CA GLU A 119 13.16 -11.07 -8.15
C GLU A 119 11.96 -11.99 -8.45
N ARG A 120 10.94 -11.95 -7.59
CA ARG A 120 9.68 -12.69 -7.80
C ARG A 120 8.90 -12.19 -9.02
N GLN A 121 9.06 -10.92 -9.36
CA GLN A 121 8.33 -10.26 -10.45
C GLN A 121 9.12 -10.24 -11.77
N ARG A 122 10.32 -10.78 -11.81
CA ARG A 122 11.16 -10.82 -13.01
C ARG A 122 10.43 -11.50 -14.17
N GLY A 123 10.40 -10.84 -15.33
CA GLY A 123 9.73 -11.34 -16.54
C GLY A 123 8.19 -11.21 -16.53
N ARG A 124 7.60 -10.63 -15.48
CA ARG A 124 6.15 -10.40 -15.40
C ARG A 124 5.79 -8.97 -15.78
N ARG A 125 4.57 -8.78 -16.23
CA ARG A 125 3.95 -7.47 -16.38
C ARG A 125 3.37 -7.04 -15.05
N VAL A 126 3.83 -5.93 -14.48
CA VAL A 126 3.36 -5.42 -13.18
C VAL A 126 2.88 -3.98 -13.34
N GLY A 127 1.68 -3.69 -12.84
CA GLY A 127 1.16 -2.34 -12.72
C GLY A 127 1.31 -1.85 -11.28
N VAL A 128 1.92 -0.68 -11.11
CA VAL A 128 2.02 0.01 -9.82
C VAL A 128 1.24 1.32 -9.92
N ILE A 129 0.45 1.63 -8.90
CA ILE A 129 -0.39 2.83 -8.90
C ILE A 129 0.15 3.84 -7.91
N LEU A 130 0.61 4.98 -8.41
CA LEU A 130 0.86 6.17 -7.62
C LEU A 130 -0.49 6.80 -7.29
N SER A 131 -0.99 6.54 -6.08
CA SER A 131 -2.38 6.84 -5.70
C SER A 131 -2.56 8.17 -4.99
N GLY A 132 -1.50 8.94 -4.77
CA GLY A 132 -1.58 10.25 -4.12
C GLY A 132 -0.25 10.98 -4.04
N ALA A 133 -0.35 12.31 -4.00
CA ALA A 133 0.78 13.23 -3.93
C ALA A 133 0.58 14.33 -2.86
N ASN A 134 -0.42 14.18 -1.99
CA ASN A 134 -0.72 15.17 -0.96
C ASN A 134 0.18 14.98 0.26
N ILE A 135 1.38 15.50 0.20
CA ILE A 135 2.37 15.44 1.27
C ILE A 135 2.77 16.83 1.74
N ASP A 136 3.03 16.98 3.04
CA ASP A 136 3.58 18.20 3.60
C ASP A 136 4.98 18.49 3.02
N ARG A 137 5.22 19.77 2.67
CA ARG A 137 6.47 20.21 2.04
C ARG A 137 7.70 19.89 2.88
N GLN A 138 7.63 20.07 4.21
CA GLN A 138 8.78 19.84 5.08
C GLN A 138 9.07 18.34 5.20
N GLN A 139 8.03 17.53 5.29
CA GLN A 139 8.15 16.06 5.31
C GLN A 139 8.76 15.56 3.99
N TYR A 140 8.28 16.06 2.85
CA TYR A 140 8.81 15.68 1.54
C TYR A 140 10.28 16.07 1.38
N ALA A 141 10.64 17.30 1.78
CA ALA A 141 12.02 17.77 1.74
C ALA A 141 12.95 16.89 2.60
N ARG A 142 12.52 16.45 3.79
CA ARG A 142 13.31 15.51 4.61
C ARG A 142 13.53 14.19 3.89
N VAL A 143 12.48 13.59 3.35
CA VAL A 143 12.58 12.33 2.61
C VAL A 143 13.56 12.43 1.43
N LEU A 144 13.56 13.56 0.70
CA LEU A 144 14.48 13.76 -0.43
C LEU A 144 15.92 14.00 0.01
N ALA A 145 16.16 14.57 1.21
CA ALA A 145 17.49 14.88 1.72
C ALA A 145 18.24 13.68 2.34
N GLU A 146 17.54 12.60 2.68
CA GLU A 146 18.09 11.42 3.37
C GLU A 146 18.61 10.33 2.41
N GLY A 147 18.79 10.63 1.15
CA GLY A 147 19.16 9.68 0.08
C GLY A 147 20.59 9.80 -0.41
#